data_8d0453d74e8ee2491d22c987460ed0f8
#
_entry.id   8d0453d74e8ee2491d22c987460ed0f8
#
_cell.length_a   1.000
_cell.length_b   1.000
_cell.length_c   1.000
_cell.angle_alpha   90.00
_cell.angle_beta   90.00
_cell.angle_gamma   90.00
#
_symmetry.space_group_name_H-M   'P 1'
#
loop_
_entity.id
_entity.type
_entity.pdbx_description
1 polymer ?
#
loop_
_entity_poly.entity_id
_entity_poly.type
_entity_poly.pdbx_seq_one_letter_code
_entity_poly.pdbx_strand_id
1 'polypeptide(L)'
;MRRTRSTAPGTSSGAAAAPAAAYPRVELVYQYLPFDRTCEQWLNTRIEESWMREIEAKLASFQEFWDKKAPSLLETTVSQIGKPFRRREMVAALTLCPVSSMSTPLLINVRRFLDGPTGGKPQPMHLFSALVFHELLHTYIPYPLPGSRLMEKYKDEATMVLTHLHLMAVMKHVYLKLRRREQLQEIIAWDSAAENPIYRRGWQIVNDIEGHRVFVDELKAFSRAPAK
;
A
#
# COMPACT_ATOMS: atom_id res chain seq x y z
N MET A 1 24.10 -45.27 54.18
CA MET A 1 22.91 -44.64 53.61
C MET A 1 23.25 -43.77 52.43
N ARG A 2 23.08 -44.24 51.18
CA ARG A 2 23.33 -43.51 49.94
C ARG A 2 21.99 -42.97 49.40
N ARG A 3 21.84 -41.63 49.28
CA ARG A 3 20.69 -41.01 48.63
C ARG A 3 20.97 -40.92 47.16
N THR A 4 20.17 -41.59 46.34
CA THR A 4 20.10 -41.45 44.89
C THR A 4 19.26 -40.22 44.53
N ARG A 5 19.88 -39.25 43.80
CA ARG A 5 19.13 -38.13 43.15
C ARG A 5 18.60 -38.64 41.82
N SER A 6 17.29 -38.58 41.68
CA SER A 6 16.57 -38.77 40.42
C SER A 6 16.54 -37.44 39.69
N THR A 7 17.13 -37.36 38.48
CA THR A 7 17.02 -36.26 37.55
C THR A 7 15.96 -36.61 36.52
N ALA A 8 14.84 -35.91 36.56
CA ALA A 8 13.83 -35.98 35.50
C ALA A 8 14.29 -35.16 34.28
N PRO A 9 14.12 -35.65 33.05
CA PRO A 9 14.43 -34.87 31.84
C PRO A 9 13.31 -33.86 31.59
N GLY A 10 13.65 -32.58 31.60
CA GLY A 10 12.77 -31.48 31.17
C GLY A 10 12.54 -31.54 29.67
N THR A 11 11.32 -31.85 29.26
CA THR A 11 10.86 -31.70 27.87
C THR A 11 10.65 -30.24 27.59
N SER A 12 11.60 -29.60 26.92
CA SER A 12 11.41 -28.30 26.30
C SER A 12 10.49 -28.46 25.08
N SER A 13 9.23 -28.12 25.25
CA SER A 13 8.28 -27.94 24.13
C SER A 13 8.74 -26.77 23.29
N GLY A 14 9.47 -27.04 22.22
CA GLY A 14 9.79 -26.05 21.19
C GLY A 14 8.48 -25.64 20.49
N ALA A 15 7.94 -24.50 20.85
CA ALA A 15 6.87 -23.88 20.07
C ALA A 15 7.41 -23.65 18.66
N ALA A 16 6.85 -24.37 17.68
CA ALA A 16 7.15 -24.13 16.27
C ALA A 16 6.81 -22.68 15.94
N ALA A 17 7.78 -21.90 15.51
CA ALA A 17 7.56 -20.53 15.08
C ALA A 17 6.54 -20.55 13.94
N ALA A 18 5.50 -19.74 14.05
CA ALA A 18 4.52 -19.58 12.98
C ALA A 18 5.22 -19.22 11.67
N PRO A 19 4.81 -19.78 10.52
CA PRO A 19 5.43 -19.47 9.26
C PRO A 19 5.38 -17.95 9.03
N ALA A 20 6.53 -17.36 8.71
CA ALA A 20 6.65 -15.92 8.48
C ALA A 20 5.68 -15.48 7.37
N ALA A 21 4.89 -14.45 7.63
CA ALA A 21 3.93 -13.91 6.69
C ALA A 21 4.59 -13.59 5.33
N ALA A 22 3.90 -13.90 4.24
CA ALA A 22 4.40 -13.67 2.88
C ALA A 22 4.31 -12.19 2.43
N TYR A 23 3.91 -11.29 3.32
CA TYR A 23 3.73 -9.87 3.10
C TYR A 23 4.32 -9.05 4.26
N PRO A 24 4.59 -7.73 4.05
CA PRO A 24 5.23 -6.90 5.06
C PRO A 24 4.27 -6.53 6.21
N ARG A 25 4.83 -6.46 7.41
CA ARG A 25 4.30 -5.61 8.46
C ARG A 25 4.66 -4.16 8.12
N VAL A 26 3.70 -3.26 8.19
CA VAL A 26 3.90 -1.83 7.92
C VAL A 26 3.66 -1.06 9.21
N GLU A 27 4.69 -0.38 9.68
CA GLU A 27 4.62 0.53 10.81
C GLU A 27 4.39 1.96 10.28
N LEU A 28 3.34 2.61 10.78
CA LEU A 28 3.06 4.00 10.46
C LEU A 28 3.76 4.90 11.48
N VAL A 29 4.52 5.86 10.99
CA VAL A 29 5.21 6.81 11.85
C VAL A 29 4.91 8.24 11.40
N TYR A 30 4.83 9.16 12.33
CA TYR A 30 4.82 10.58 12.04
C TYR A 30 6.04 11.24 12.68
N GLN A 31 6.80 11.96 11.87
CA GLN A 31 7.92 12.75 12.32
C GLN A 31 7.94 14.05 11.51
N TYR A 32 7.72 15.16 12.18
CA TYR A 32 7.79 16.47 11.54
C TYR A 32 9.13 16.71 10.86
N LEU A 33 10.22 16.29 11.48
CA LEU A 33 11.54 16.21 10.88
C LEU A 33 11.77 14.77 10.37
N PRO A 34 12.36 14.55 9.18
CA PRO A 34 12.86 15.56 8.22
C PRO A 34 11.84 15.99 7.15
N PHE A 35 10.65 15.33 7.05
CA PHE A 35 9.79 15.50 5.89
C PHE A 35 9.02 16.84 5.89
N ASP A 36 8.21 17.07 6.90
CA ASP A 36 7.26 18.19 6.90
C ASP A 36 7.96 19.53 7.01
N ARG A 37 8.98 19.65 7.86
CA ARG A 37 9.79 20.88 7.93
C ARG A 37 10.53 21.19 6.63
N THR A 38 11.09 20.18 6.00
CA THR A 38 11.77 20.36 4.71
C THR A 38 10.77 20.78 3.63
N CYS A 39 9.59 20.19 3.66
CA CYS A 39 8.49 20.54 2.78
C CYS A 39 8.06 22.01 2.93
N GLU A 40 7.89 22.50 4.17
CA GLU A 40 7.57 23.91 4.40
C GLU A 40 8.59 24.84 3.77
N GLN A 41 9.87 24.52 3.89
CA GLN A 41 10.97 25.31 3.30
C GLN A 41 10.97 25.29 1.77
N TRP A 42 10.79 24.12 1.17
CA TRP A 42 10.88 23.95 -0.28
C TRP A 42 9.65 24.44 -1.04
N LEU A 43 8.47 24.24 -0.45
CA LEU A 43 7.21 24.63 -1.10
C LEU A 43 6.68 25.97 -0.62
N ASN A 44 7.43 26.68 0.25
CA ASN A 44 7.00 27.92 0.88
C ASN A 44 5.56 27.81 1.41
N THR A 45 5.27 26.70 2.08
CA THR A 45 3.97 26.38 2.69
C THR A 45 4.10 26.35 4.20
N ARG A 46 2.99 26.42 4.90
CA ARG A 46 2.95 26.29 6.34
C ARG A 46 2.10 25.10 6.74
N ILE A 47 2.62 24.31 7.66
CA ILE A 47 1.89 23.25 8.33
C ILE A 47 1.46 23.75 9.70
N GLU A 48 0.17 23.74 9.94
CA GLU A 48 -0.40 24.24 11.19
C GLU A 48 -0.03 23.32 12.36
N GLU A 49 0.36 23.90 13.49
CA GLU A 49 0.68 23.12 14.69
C GLU A 49 -0.50 22.29 15.20
N SER A 50 -1.72 22.78 14.98
CA SER A 50 -2.96 22.04 15.26
C SER A 50 -3.07 20.76 14.45
N TRP A 51 -2.63 20.75 13.19
CA TRP A 51 -2.62 19.55 12.33
C TRP A 51 -1.56 18.55 12.78
N MET A 52 -0.39 19.04 13.22
CA MET A 52 0.66 18.19 13.80
C MET A 52 0.16 17.48 15.07
N ARG A 53 -0.48 18.21 15.97
CA ARG A 53 -1.11 17.61 17.17
C ARG A 53 -2.22 16.63 16.83
N GLU A 54 -3.00 16.91 15.81
CA GLU A 54 -4.07 16.02 15.36
C GLU A 54 -3.53 14.68 14.82
N ILE A 55 -2.51 14.71 13.93
CA ILE A 55 -1.93 13.47 13.41
C ILE A 55 -1.25 12.66 14.51
N GLU A 56 -0.55 13.30 15.45
CA GLU A 56 0.06 12.63 16.61
C GLU A 56 -1.00 11.93 17.48
N ALA A 57 -2.11 12.61 17.74
CA ALA A 57 -3.22 12.05 18.51
C ALA A 57 -3.94 10.88 17.77
N LYS A 58 -4.00 10.93 16.44
CA LYS A 58 -4.68 9.92 15.61
C LYS A 58 -3.76 8.80 15.11
N LEU A 59 -2.45 8.87 15.34
CA LEU A 59 -1.48 7.90 14.78
C LEU A 59 -1.82 6.45 15.14
N ALA A 60 -2.14 6.19 16.40
CA ALA A 60 -2.53 4.86 16.86
C ALA A 60 -3.79 4.35 16.14
N SER A 61 -4.78 5.23 15.90
CA SER A 61 -6.01 4.89 15.20
C SER A 61 -5.76 4.59 13.71
N PHE A 62 -4.85 5.32 13.06
CA PHE A 62 -4.40 5.01 11.70
C PHE A 62 -3.74 3.64 11.63
N GLN A 63 -2.83 3.34 12.59
CA GLN A 63 -2.17 2.05 12.66
C GLN A 63 -3.17 0.92 12.87
N GLU A 64 -4.05 1.03 13.87
CA GLU A 64 -5.08 0.02 14.15
C GLU A 64 -5.96 -0.25 12.93
N PHE A 65 -6.40 0.82 12.25
CA PHE A 65 -7.22 0.68 11.05
C PHE A 65 -6.46 -0.03 9.93
N TRP A 66 -5.20 0.32 9.71
CA TRP A 66 -4.35 -0.37 8.74
C TRP A 66 -4.17 -1.84 9.10
N ASP A 67 -3.78 -2.14 10.33
CA ASP A 67 -3.54 -3.52 10.80
C ASP A 67 -4.78 -4.42 10.64
N LYS A 68 -5.96 -3.85 10.79
CA LYS A 68 -7.23 -4.56 10.55
C LYS A 68 -7.50 -4.82 9.07
N LYS A 69 -7.01 -3.97 8.17
CA LYS A 69 -7.29 -4.08 6.72
C LYS A 69 -6.19 -4.78 5.95
N ALA A 70 -4.93 -4.57 6.34
CA ALA A 70 -3.75 -5.05 5.65
C ALA A 70 -3.75 -6.56 5.37
N PRO A 71 -4.01 -7.46 6.35
CA PRO A 71 -3.93 -8.90 6.10
C PRO A 71 -4.76 -9.32 4.90
N SER A 72 -6.04 -8.94 4.86
CA SER A 72 -6.93 -9.34 3.78
C SER A 72 -6.50 -8.83 2.39
N LEU A 73 -5.97 -7.62 2.32
CA LEU A 73 -5.48 -7.03 1.06
C LEU A 73 -4.20 -7.72 0.59
N LEU A 74 -3.23 -7.86 1.50
CA LEU A 74 -1.89 -8.34 1.17
C LEU A 74 -1.86 -9.86 0.94
N GLU A 75 -2.57 -10.65 1.76
CA GLU A 75 -2.73 -12.09 1.57
C GLU A 75 -3.44 -12.41 0.25
N THR A 76 -4.53 -11.67 -0.05
CA THR A 76 -5.22 -11.84 -1.33
C THR A 76 -4.30 -11.52 -2.49
N THR A 77 -3.47 -10.46 -2.38
CA THR A 77 -2.50 -10.12 -3.41
C THR A 77 -1.52 -11.27 -3.65
N VAL A 78 -0.89 -11.76 -2.58
CA VAL A 78 0.08 -12.87 -2.66
C VAL A 78 -0.56 -14.13 -3.23
N SER A 79 -1.75 -14.51 -2.74
CA SER A 79 -2.44 -15.71 -3.20
C SER A 79 -2.89 -15.62 -4.66
N GLN A 80 -3.30 -14.44 -5.12
CA GLN A 80 -3.78 -14.24 -6.48
C GLN A 80 -2.65 -14.08 -7.51
N ILE A 81 -1.52 -13.50 -7.13
CA ILE A 81 -0.37 -13.27 -8.03
C ILE A 81 0.64 -14.42 -7.95
N GLY A 82 0.73 -15.10 -6.80
CA GLY A 82 1.64 -16.24 -6.62
C GLY A 82 3.08 -15.83 -6.26
N LYS A 83 3.30 -14.61 -5.77
CA LYS A 83 4.62 -14.10 -5.39
C LYS A 83 4.56 -13.41 -4.05
N PRO A 84 5.50 -13.64 -3.12
CA PRO A 84 5.58 -12.91 -1.86
C PRO A 84 6.09 -11.48 -2.07
N PHE A 85 5.80 -10.60 -1.13
CA PHE A 85 6.47 -9.30 -1.06
C PHE A 85 7.95 -9.48 -0.74
N ARG A 86 8.78 -8.61 -1.29
CA ARG A 86 10.24 -8.69 -1.11
C ARG A 86 10.69 -8.34 0.31
N ARG A 87 9.98 -7.39 0.95
CA ARG A 87 10.30 -6.91 2.29
C ARG A 87 9.34 -7.52 3.30
N ARG A 88 9.85 -7.79 4.50
CA ARG A 88 9.07 -8.31 5.64
C ARG A 88 8.57 -7.21 6.55
N GLU A 89 9.29 -6.11 6.58
CA GLU A 89 8.98 -4.95 7.40
C GLU A 89 9.18 -3.70 6.58
N MET A 90 8.29 -2.74 6.76
CA MET A 90 8.34 -1.43 6.11
C MET A 90 7.87 -0.37 7.09
N VAL A 91 8.48 0.79 7.01
CA VAL A 91 8.03 1.99 7.71
C VAL A 91 7.38 2.90 6.69
N ALA A 92 6.15 3.31 6.96
CA ALA A 92 5.44 4.32 6.18
C ALA A 92 5.41 5.63 6.98
N ALA A 93 6.13 6.63 6.49
CA ALA A 93 6.10 7.95 7.07
C ALA A 93 4.81 8.67 6.67
N LEU A 94 4.02 9.12 7.65
CA LEU A 94 2.88 9.99 7.39
C LEU A 94 3.37 11.42 7.22
N THR A 95 2.73 12.20 6.35
CA THR A 95 3.11 13.59 6.09
C THR A 95 1.89 14.50 5.95
N LEU A 96 2.06 15.72 6.39
CA LEU A 96 1.14 16.85 6.18
C LEU A 96 1.58 17.73 4.99
N CYS A 97 2.67 17.39 4.33
CA CYS A 97 3.14 18.06 3.13
C CYS A 97 2.12 17.96 2.00
N PRO A 98 1.82 19.04 1.25
CA PRO A 98 0.88 19.02 0.13
C PRO A 98 1.50 18.39 -1.14
N VAL A 99 2.09 17.23 -0.99
CA VAL A 99 2.67 16.42 -2.07
C VAL A 99 1.89 15.13 -2.26
N SER A 100 2.05 14.47 -3.39
CA SER A 100 1.51 13.13 -3.58
C SER A 100 2.20 12.13 -2.65
N SER A 101 1.46 11.11 -2.24
CA SER A 101 2.08 9.94 -1.60
C SER A 101 3.06 9.28 -2.55
N MET A 102 4.02 8.55 -2.01
CA MET A 102 5.04 7.87 -2.81
C MET A 102 5.50 6.58 -2.14
N SER A 103 6.00 5.65 -2.94
CA SER A 103 6.41 4.32 -2.49
C SER A 103 7.88 4.22 -2.07
N THR A 104 8.74 5.18 -2.49
CA THR A 104 10.18 5.14 -2.21
C THR A 104 10.73 6.56 -2.00
N PRO A 105 10.93 6.99 -0.75
CA PRO A 105 10.53 6.32 0.49
C PRO A 105 9.01 6.14 0.59
N LEU A 106 8.54 5.22 1.43
CA LEU A 106 7.09 5.04 1.62
C LEU A 106 6.57 6.21 2.45
N LEU A 107 5.95 7.16 1.77
CA LEU A 107 5.44 8.42 2.32
C LEU A 107 3.94 8.53 2.02
N ILE A 108 3.13 8.72 3.03
CA ILE A 108 1.67 8.78 2.92
C ILE A 108 1.17 10.17 3.32
N ASN A 109 0.62 10.89 2.37
CA ASN A 109 -0.02 12.16 2.63
C ASN A 109 -1.38 11.94 3.30
N VAL A 110 -1.51 12.40 4.54
CA VAL A 110 -2.72 12.19 5.35
C VAL A 110 -3.60 13.42 5.50
N ARG A 111 -3.28 14.55 4.86
CA ARG A 111 -4.05 15.79 5.00
C ARG A 111 -5.56 15.61 4.76
N ARG A 112 -5.91 14.75 3.81
CA ARG A 112 -7.33 14.51 3.45
C ARG A 112 -8.08 13.66 4.49
N PHE A 113 -7.37 13.09 5.46
CA PHE A 113 -7.92 12.18 6.49
C PHE A 113 -7.95 12.83 7.88
N LEU A 114 -7.61 14.12 7.98
CA LEU A 114 -7.61 14.90 9.21
C LEU A 114 -8.68 15.99 9.16
N ASP A 115 -9.24 16.31 10.33
CA ASP A 115 -10.27 17.34 10.45
C ASP A 115 -9.72 18.74 10.18
N GLY A 116 -8.57 19.08 10.75
CA GLY A 116 -7.95 20.38 10.62
C GLY A 116 -7.73 20.77 9.14
N PRO A 117 -6.94 20.01 8.36
CA PRO A 117 -6.69 20.32 6.95
C PRO A 117 -7.94 20.31 6.05
N THR A 118 -8.99 19.59 6.43
CA THR A 118 -10.23 19.44 5.62
C THR A 118 -11.36 20.32 6.08
N GLY A 119 -11.17 21.13 7.13
CA GLY A 119 -12.24 21.92 7.73
C GLY A 119 -13.37 21.06 8.31
N GLY A 120 -13.03 19.93 8.94
CA GLY A 120 -13.98 19.01 9.57
C GLY A 120 -14.69 18.04 8.60
N LYS A 121 -14.15 17.83 7.41
CA LYS A 121 -14.71 16.91 6.40
C LYS A 121 -13.65 15.93 5.89
N PRO A 122 -13.06 15.10 6.77
CA PRO A 122 -12.04 14.15 6.38
C PRO A 122 -12.62 13.06 5.46
N GLN A 123 -11.75 12.53 4.60
CA GLN A 123 -12.09 11.38 3.75
C GLN A 123 -12.28 10.12 4.59
N PRO A 124 -13.11 9.17 4.12
CA PRO A 124 -13.31 7.90 4.80
C PRO A 124 -12.02 7.09 4.95
N MET A 125 -11.83 6.43 6.09
CA MET A 125 -10.61 5.68 6.42
C MET A 125 -10.33 4.49 5.48
N HIS A 126 -11.32 3.96 4.76
CA HIS A 126 -11.04 2.93 3.76
C HIS A 126 -10.25 3.46 2.55
N LEU A 127 -10.38 4.76 2.23
CA LEU A 127 -9.52 5.42 1.23
C LEU A 127 -8.09 5.59 1.73
N PHE A 128 -7.88 5.81 3.04
CA PHE A 128 -6.54 5.78 3.63
C PHE A 128 -5.90 4.40 3.45
N SER A 129 -6.62 3.31 3.78
CA SER A 129 -6.07 1.97 3.58
C SER A 129 -5.82 1.64 2.11
N ALA A 130 -6.66 2.16 1.21
CA ALA A 130 -6.45 2.00 -0.23
C ALA A 130 -5.18 2.74 -0.70
N LEU A 131 -4.92 3.94 -0.17
CA LEU A 131 -3.72 4.71 -0.46
C LEU A 131 -2.46 4.00 0.02
N VAL A 132 -2.43 3.51 1.27
CA VAL A 132 -1.28 2.72 1.77
C VAL A 132 -1.07 1.46 0.91
N PHE A 133 -2.15 0.76 0.57
CA PHE A 133 -2.10 -0.43 -0.28
C PHE A 133 -1.58 -0.10 -1.69
N HIS A 134 -1.99 1.02 -2.28
CA HIS A 134 -1.50 1.53 -3.56
C HIS A 134 0.02 1.69 -3.55
N GLU A 135 0.55 2.40 -2.56
CA GLU A 135 1.99 2.64 -2.46
C GLU A 135 2.80 1.35 -2.22
N LEU A 136 2.22 0.40 -1.47
CA LEU A 136 2.82 -0.92 -1.31
C LEU A 136 2.86 -1.71 -2.62
N LEU A 137 1.84 -1.61 -3.46
CA LEU A 137 1.80 -2.27 -4.76
C LEU A 137 2.89 -1.74 -5.71
N HIS A 138 3.27 -0.47 -5.63
CA HIS A 138 4.45 0.03 -6.35
C HIS A 138 5.75 -0.67 -5.95
N THR A 139 5.88 -1.10 -4.69
CA THR A 139 7.06 -1.87 -4.24
C THR A 139 6.97 -3.36 -4.61
N TYR A 140 5.78 -3.84 -4.87
CA TYR A 140 5.48 -5.24 -5.20
C TYR A 140 5.61 -5.53 -6.69
N ILE A 141 5.10 -4.62 -7.53
CA ILE A 141 5.08 -4.75 -8.98
C ILE A 141 6.32 -4.08 -9.56
N PRO A 142 7.19 -4.81 -10.29
CA PRO A 142 8.35 -4.19 -10.91
C PRO A 142 7.91 -3.22 -12.03
N TYR A 143 8.60 -2.09 -12.12
CA TYR A 143 8.44 -1.15 -13.21
C TYR A 143 9.82 -0.76 -13.80
N PRO A 144 9.98 -0.86 -15.12
CA PRO A 144 9.07 -1.51 -16.08
C PRO A 144 8.91 -3.00 -15.79
N LEU A 145 7.73 -3.58 -16.12
CA LEU A 145 7.54 -5.03 -16.04
C LEU A 145 8.27 -5.68 -17.21
N PRO A 146 9.35 -6.46 -16.99
CA PRO A 146 10.15 -7.01 -18.07
C PRO A 146 9.34 -7.89 -19.01
N GLY A 147 9.42 -7.62 -20.33
CA GLY A 147 8.73 -8.38 -21.35
C GLY A 147 7.21 -8.19 -21.41
N SER A 148 6.68 -7.16 -20.76
CA SER A 148 5.25 -6.86 -20.78
C SER A 148 4.80 -6.41 -22.19
N ARG A 149 3.86 -7.18 -22.76
CA ARG A 149 3.21 -6.82 -24.03
C ARG A 149 2.26 -5.64 -23.86
N LEU A 150 1.65 -5.51 -22.68
CA LEU A 150 0.75 -4.41 -22.40
C LEU A 150 1.51 -3.09 -22.22
N MET A 151 2.68 -3.10 -21.62
CA MET A 151 3.52 -1.90 -21.56
C MET A 151 4.00 -1.48 -22.97
N GLU A 152 4.33 -2.41 -23.83
CA GLU A 152 4.67 -2.11 -25.23
C GLU A 152 3.45 -1.58 -26.00
N LYS A 153 2.27 -2.17 -25.80
CA LYS A 153 1.01 -1.72 -26.41
C LYS A 153 0.68 -0.26 -26.06
N TYR A 154 0.94 0.13 -24.83
CA TYR A 154 0.62 1.47 -24.29
C TYR A 154 1.83 2.39 -24.17
N LYS A 155 2.94 2.07 -24.82
CA LYS A 155 4.22 2.81 -24.70
C LYS A 155 4.14 4.32 -24.96
N ASP A 156 3.14 4.74 -25.72
CA ASP A 156 2.92 6.15 -26.07
C ASP A 156 2.12 6.90 -24.97
N GLU A 157 1.61 6.20 -23.95
CA GLU A 157 1.00 6.83 -22.78
C GLU A 157 2.07 7.47 -21.87
N ALA A 158 1.66 8.46 -21.08
CA ALA A 158 2.56 9.06 -20.10
C ALA A 158 3.13 8.00 -19.15
N THR A 159 4.42 8.14 -18.80
CA THR A 159 5.12 7.19 -17.89
C THR A 159 4.33 6.91 -16.62
N MET A 160 3.72 7.95 -16.05
CA MET A 160 2.89 7.79 -14.83
C MET A 160 1.63 6.96 -15.09
N VAL A 161 1.04 6.96 -16.27
CA VAL A 161 -0.06 6.04 -16.62
C VAL A 161 0.47 4.61 -16.64
N LEU A 162 1.59 4.39 -17.33
CA LEU A 162 2.20 3.06 -17.45
C LEU A 162 2.54 2.44 -16.08
N THR A 163 3.09 3.23 -15.15
CA THR A 163 3.44 2.75 -13.80
C THR A 163 2.23 2.28 -13.01
N HIS A 164 1.02 2.73 -13.36
CA HIS A 164 -0.20 2.46 -12.63
C HIS A 164 -1.08 1.36 -13.26
N LEU A 165 -0.88 0.97 -14.52
CA LEU A 165 -1.79 0.02 -15.19
C LEU A 165 -1.89 -1.33 -14.46
N HIS A 166 -0.76 -2.00 -14.24
CA HIS A 166 -0.74 -3.28 -13.52
C HIS A 166 -1.16 -3.11 -12.05
N LEU A 167 -0.78 -2.02 -11.42
CA LEU A 167 -1.13 -1.69 -10.04
C LEU A 167 -2.65 -1.55 -9.86
N MET A 168 -3.29 -0.72 -10.67
CA MET A 168 -4.74 -0.52 -10.64
C MET A 168 -5.50 -1.81 -10.95
N ALA A 169 -4.98 -2.60 -11.88
CA ALA A 169 -5.55 -3.90 -12.21
C ALA A 169 -5.49 -4.88 -11.04
N VAL A 170 -4.36 -4.93 -10.31
CA VAL A 170 -4.21 -5.75 -9.10
C VAL A 170 -5.11 -5.23 -7.99
N MET A 171 -5.16 -3.92 -7.74
CA MET A 171 -6.10 -3.32 -6.78
C MET A 171 -7.53 -3.76 -7.08
N LYS A 172 -8.02 -3.53 -8.31
CA LYS A 172 -9.35 -3.95 -8.74
C LYS A 172 -9.59 -5.43 -8.51
N HIS A 173 -8.65 -6.27 -8.90
CA HIS A 173 -8.76 -7.72 -8.75
C HIS A 173 -8.91 -8.14 -7.28
N VAL A 174 -8.06 -7.59 -6.39
CA VAL A 174 -8.07 -7.88 -4.95
C VAL A 174 -9.37 -7.43 -4.31
N TYR A 175 -9.83 -6.20 -4.56
CA TYR A 175 -11.09 -5.71 -4.02
C TYR A 175 -12.30 -6.53 -4.48
N LEU A 176 -12.32 -6.96 -5.76
CA LEU A 176 -13.37 -7.83 -6.28
C LEU A 176 -13.34 -9.24 -5.65
N LYS A 177 -12.15 -9.81 -5.43
CA LYS A 177 -11.99 -11.09 -4.71
C LYS A 177 -12.47 -11.01 -3.27
N LEU A 178 -12.25 -9.90 -2.61
CA LEU A 178 -12.73 -9.61 -1.26
C LEU A 178 -14.21 -9.21 -1.20
N ARG A 179 -14.92 -9.17 -2.35
CA ARG A 179 -16.33 -8.73 -2.48
C ARG A 179 -16.57 -7.29 -1.99
N ARG A 180 -15.57 -6.42 -2.08
CA ARG A 180 -15.61 -5.00 -1.64
C ARG A 180 -15.87 -4.07 -2.83
N ARG A 181 -16.95 -4.32 -3.59
CA ARG A 181 -17.26 -3.59 -4.82
C ARG A 181 -17.55 -2.10 -4.58
N GLU A 182 -18.29 -1.79 -3.53
CA GLU A 182 -18.64 -0.40 -3.17
C GLU A 182 -17.38 0.41 -2.85
N GLN A 183 -16.51 -0.12 -1.99
CA GLN A 183 -15.23 0.54 -1.69
C GLN A 183 -14.36 0.72 -2.94
N LEU A 184 -14.34 -0.26 -3.85
CA LEU A 184 -13.63 -0.12 -5.12
C LEU A 184 -14.19 1.01 -5.98
N GLN A 185 -15.51 1.16 -6.05
CA GLN A 185 -16.15 2.25 -6.79
C GLN A 185 -15.79 3.61 -6.19
N GLU A 186 -15.78 3.73 -4.87
CA GLU A 186 -15.37 4.96 -4.18
C GLU A 186 -13.90 5.29 -4.45
N ILE A 187 -13.00 4.29 -4.44
CA ILE A 187 -11.58 4.46 -4.78
C ILE A 187 -11.42 4.96 -6.22
N ILE A 188 -12.11 4.32 -7.18
CA ILE A 188 -12.04 4.72 -8.60
C ILE A 188 -12.58 6.15 -8.78
N ALA A 189 -13.68 6.47 -8.11
CA ALA A 189 -14.26 7.81 -8.14
C ALA A 189 -13.28 8.85 -7.55
N TRP A 190 -12.66 8.54 -6.42
CA TRP A 190 -11.70 9.42 -5.76
C TRP A 190 -10.45 9.67 -6.61
N ASP A 191 -9.86 8.61 -7.17
CA ASP A 191 -8.71 8.71 -8.07
C ASP A 191 -9.06 9.50 -9.35
N SER A 192 -10.26 9.24 -9.92
CA SER A 192 -10.70 9.87 -11.17
C SER A 192 -11.09 11.35 -10.99
N ALA A 193 -11.44 11.76 -9.76
CA ALA A 193 -11.72 13.14 -9.41
C ALA A 193 -10.44 13.96 -9.15
N ALA A 194 -9.27 13.32 -9.04
CA ALA A 194 -8.02 14.02 -8.87
C ALA A 194 -7.76 14.95 -10.08
N GLU A 195 -7.14 16.11 -9.83
CA GLU A 195 -6.78 17.07 -10.88
C GLU A 195 -5.86 16.45 -11.95
N ASN A 196 -5.02 15.50 -11.54
CA ASN A 196 -4.12 14.80 -12.43
C ASN A 196 -4.89 13.76 -13.28
N PRO A 197 -4.96 13.92 -14.61
CA PRO A 197 -5.70 13.04 -15.51
C PRO A 197 -5.16 11.60 -15.59
N ILE A 198 -3.97 11.35 -15.08
CA ILE A 198 -3.25 10.07 -15.13
C ILE A 198 -4.08 8.94 -14.53
N TYR A 199 -4.63 9.15 -13.33
CA TYR A 199 -5.43 8.12 -12.66
C TYR A 199 -6.71 7.82 -13.44
N ARG A 200 -7.40 8.84 -13.95
CA ARG A 200 -8.58 8.68 -14.80
C ARG A 200 -8.25 7.87 -16.06
N ARG A 201 -7.12 8.19 -16.72
CA ARG A 201 -6.67 7.46 -17.91
C ARG A 201 -6.31 6.02 -17.59
N GLY A 202 -5.58 5.78 -16.50
CA GLY A 202 -5.24 4.43 -16.04
C GLY A 202 -6.48 3.59 -15.75
N TRP A 203 -7.46 4.13 -15.02
CA TRP A 203 -8.72 3.44 -14.76
C TRP A 203 -9.54 3.19 -16.03
N GLN A 204 -9.56 4.11 -16.98
CA GLN A 204 -10.20 3.90 -18.28
C GLN A 204 -9.60 2.70 -19.02
N ILE A 205 -8.28 2.61 -19.09
CA ILE A 205 -7.60 1.47 -19.74
C ILE A 205 -7.95 0.16 -19.02
N VAL A 206 -7.83 0.14 -17.71
CA VAL A 206 -8.02 -1.05 -16.88
C VAL A 206 -9.49 -1.50 -16.81
N ASN A 207 -10.45 -0.57 -16.89
CA ASN A 207 -11.87 -0.89 -16.74
C ASN A 207 -12.57 -1.14 -18.08
N ASP A 208 -12.33 -0.25 -19.03
CA ASP A 208 -13.21 -0.11 -20.20
C ASP A 208 -12.56 -0.62 -21.49
N ILE A 209 -11.23 -0.50 -21.61
CA ILE A 209 -10.53 -0.84 -22.85
C ILE A 209 -10.04 -2.29 -22.81
N GLU A 210 -9.23 -2.67 -21.80
CA GLU A 210 -8.59 -3.99 -21.74
C GLU A 210 -9.30 -4.94 -20.77
N GLY A 211 -9.82 -4.40 -19.67
CA GLY A 211 -10.21 -5.18 -18.52
C GLY A 211 -9.02 -5.57 -17.62
N HIS A 212 -9.23 -5.53 -16.31
CA HIS A 212 -8.16 -5.74 -15.33
C HIS A 212 -7.49 -7.12 -15.40
N ARG A 213 -8.19 -8.16 -15.91
CA ARG A 213 -7.69 -9.55 -15.89
C ARG A 213 -6.45 -9.74 -16.73
N VAL A 214 -6.36 -9.09 -17.88
CA VAL A 214 -5.23 -9.24 -18.79
C VAL A 214 -3.92 -8.78 -18.15
N PHE A 215 -3.95 -7.68 -17.38
CA PHE A 215 -2.81 -7.18 -16.62
C PHE A 215 -2.41 -8.12 -15.47
N VAL A 216 -3.42 -8.64 -14.76
CA VAL A 216 -3.20 -9.59 -13.67
C VAL A 216 -2.60 -10.89 -14.18
N ASP A 217 -3.07 -11.39 -15.31
CA ASP A 217 -2.58 -12.65 -15.91
C ASP A 217 -1.15 -12.49 -16.46
N GLU A 218 -0.81 -11.34 -17.03
CA GLU A 218 0.56 -11.00 -17.44
C GLU A 218 1.51 -10.97 -16.22
N LEU A 219 1.09 -10.34 -15.10
CA LEU A 219 1.87 -10.32 -13.88
C LEU A 219 2.04 -11.72 -13.25
N LYS A 220 1.02 -12.57 -13.29
CA LYS A 220 1.11 -13.97 -12.87
C LYS A 220 2.11 -14.76 -13.73
N ALA A 221 2.07 -14.57 -15.02
CA ALA A 221 3.01 -15.22 -15.93
C ALA A 221 4.46 -14.81 -15.64
N PHE A 222 4.69 -13.50 -15.41
CA PHE A 222 5.98 -12.98 -14.99
C PHE A 222 6.45 -13.57 -13.64
N SER A 223 5.53 -13.73 -12.69
CA SER A 223 5.85 -14.26 -11.35
C SER A 223 6.23 -15.73 -11.34
N ARG A 224 5.82 -16.50 -12.37
CA ARG A 224 6.13 -17.93 -12.54
C ARG A 224 7.39 -18.17 -13.36
N ALA A 225 7.88 -17.17 -14.06
CA ALA A 225 9.10 -17.31 -14.84
C ALA A 225 10.30 -17.56 -13.91
N PRO A 226 11.20 -18.50 -14.25
CA PRO A 226 12.41 -18.71 -13.45
C PRO A 226 13.23 -17.41 -13.39
N ALA A 227 13.79 -17.14 -12.22
CA ALA A 227 14.71 -16.01 -12.06
C ALA A 227 15.91 -16.24 -13.01
N LYS A 228 16.12 -15.29 -13.93
CA LYS A 228 17.29 -15.30 -14.81
C LYS A 228 18.52 -14.83 -14.08
#